data_d879427ebf7e85276d84308895c36f77
#
_entry.id   d879427ebf7e85276d84308895c36f77
#
_cell.length_a   1.000
_cell.length_b   1.000
_cell.length_c   1.000
_cell.angle_alpha   90.00
_cell.angle_beta   90.00
_cell.angle_gamma   90.00
#
_symmetry.space_group_name_H-M   'P 1'
#
loop_
_entity.id
_entity.type
_entity.pdbx_description
1 polymer ?
#
loop_
_entity_poly.entity_id
_entity_poly.type
_entity_poly.pdbx_seq_one_letter_code
_entity_poly.pdbx_strand_id
1 'polypeptide(L)'
;DWKQQVHQALARLRAAHRHVYLAAHSMGTLFALQEAAQSPVAGLFLLNVPLRLQLKPRLLQTVTRIYRGKISPGDAWTQAALAGYSIEPDPNPLHYLGWVPRYLSLFAEIRATRQVLPRVTSPGLAYLSQHDEMVSLASARFLAQCPHLETRTLPDSGHFYYTPQDLETLQQAFSALLTASEA
;
A
#
# COMPACT_ATOMS: atom_id res chain seq x y z
N ASP A 1 2.50 -18.72 3.60
CA ASP A 1 1.67 -17.61 4.08
C ASP A 1 2.52 -16.34 4.09
N TRP A 2 2.08 -15.29 3.39
CA TRP A 2 2.81 -14.02 3.26
C TRP A 2 3.05 -13.34 4.61
N LYS A 3 2.08 -13.39 5.50
CA LYS A 3 2.18 -12.82 6.84
C LYS A 3 3.33 -13.46 7.64
N GLN A 4 3.44 -14.78 7.59
CA GLN A 4 4.54 -15.50 8.24
C GLN A 4 5.90 -15.16 7.61
N GLN A 5 5.97 -14.98 6.28
CA GLN A 5 7.20 -14.58 5.60
C GLN A 5 7.65 -13.17 6.04
N VAL A 6 6.72 -12.20 6.11
CA VAL A 6 7.01 -10.85 6.62
C VAL A 6 7.49 -10.90 8.06
N HIS A 7 6.80 -11.64 8.92
CA HIS A 7 7.19 -11.81 10.33
C HIS A 7 8.61 -12.38 10.46
N GLN A 8 8.92 -13.46 9.74
CA GLN A 8 10.26 -14.08 9.78
C GLN A 8 11.35 -13.18 9.22
N ALA A 9 11.07 -12.44 8.14
CA ALA A 9 12.01 -11.48 7.58
C ALA A 9 12.30 -10.36 8.58
N LEU A 10 11.27 -9.83 9.21
CA LEU A 10 11.39 -8.77 10.21
C LEU A 10 12.14 -9.23 11.47
N ALA A 11 11.87 -10.45 11.95
CA ALA A 11 12.60 -11.03 13.07
C ALA A 11 14.12 -11.13 12.79
N ARG A 12 14.50 -11.58 11.58
CA ARG A 12 15.91 -11.62 11.16
C ARG A 12 16.54 -10.23 11.08
N LEU A 13 15.84 -9.24 10.52
CA LEU A 13 16.34 -7.87 10.44
C LEU A 13 16.54 -7.26 11.83
N ARG A 14 15.62 -7.47 12.75
CA ARG A 14 15.73 -6.99 14.15
C ARG A 14 16.90 -7.62 14.90
N ALA A 15 17.23 -8.88 14.61
CA ALA A 15 18.37 -9.54 15.22
C ALA A 15 19.72 -9.01 14.71
N ALA A 16 19.75 -8.47 13.48
CA ALA A 16 20.97 -8.00 12.81
C ALA A 16 21.16 -6.48 12.85
N HIS A 17 20.09 -5.70 13.06
CA HIS A 17 20.12 -4.25 12.92
C HIS A 17 19.44 -3.54 14.09
N ARG A 18 20.04 -2.44 14.53
CA ARG A 18 19.52 -1.60 15.62
C ARG A 18 18.24 -0.86 15.21
N HIS A 19 18.19 -0.38 13.96
CA HIS A 19 17.07 0.37 13.41
C HIS A 19 16.50 -0.38 12.21
N VAL A 20 15.22 -0.69 12.25
CA VAL A 20 14.49 -1.36 11.16
C VAL A 20 13.32 -0.48 10.75
N TYR A 21 13.21 -0.23 9.45
CA TYR A 21 12.14 0.55 8.83
C TYR A 21 11.27 -0.36 7.97
N LEU A 22 9.99 -0.07 7.91
CA LEU A 22 9.06 -0.76 7.02
C LEU A 22 8.53 0.22 5.98
N ALA A 23 8.96 0.04 4.73
CA ALA A 23 8.39 0.70 3.57
C ALA A 23 7.43 -0.27 2.86
N ALA A 24 6.18 0.12 2.67
CA ALA A 24 5.17 -0.77 2.11
C ALA A 24 4.15 -0.02 1.25
N HIS A 25 3.59 -0.73 0.26
CA HIS A 25 2.55 -0.25 -0.63
C HIS A 25 1.32 -1.16 -0.58
N SER A 26 0.13 -0.57 -0.63
CA SER A 26 -1.15 -1.27 -0.75
C SER A 26 -1.32 -2.38 0.30
N MET A 27 -1.60 -3.61 -0.10
CA MET A 27 -1.80 -4.76 0.81
C MET A 27 -0.60 -4.98 1.76
N GLY A 28 0.63 -4.72 1.31
CA GLY A 28 1.82 -4.82 2.15
C GLY A 28 1.79 -3.91 3.39
N THR A 29 1.08 -2.78 3.30
CA THR A 29 0.92 -1.86 4.44
C THR A 29 0.10 -2.45 5.58
N LEU A 30 -0.84 -3.36 5.28
CA LEU A 30 -1.63 -4.06 6.30
C LEU A 30 -0.71 -4.93 7.17
N PHE A 31 0.20 -5.67 6.54
CA PHE A 31 1.16 -6.50 7.26
C PHE A 31 2.17 -5.66 8.04
N ALA A 32 2.66 -4.56 7.43
CA ALA A 32 3.56 -3.63 8.12
C ALA A 32 2.93 -3.05 9.41
N LEU A 33 1.65 -2.64 9.34
CA LEU A 33 0.92 -2.12 10.49
C LEU A 33 0.66 -3.20 11.55
N GLN A 34 0.32 -4.43 11.15
CA GLN A 34 0.09 -5.54 12.07
C GLN A 34 1.39 -5.94 12.80
N GLU A 35 2.52 -5.97 12.11
CA GLU A 35 3.83 -6.24 12.71
C GLU A 35 4.27 -5.10 13.64
N ALA A 36 4.09 -3.85 13.24
CA ALA A 36 4.41 -2.69 14.07
C ALA A 36 3.52 -2.60 15.33
N ALA A 37 2.29 -3.10 15.28
CA ALA A 37 1.41 -3.19 16.44
C ALA A 37 1.82 -4.28 17.45
N GLN A 38 2.57 -5.29 17.01
CA GLN A 38 3.12 -6.33 17.89
C GLN A 38 4.45 -5.89 18.51
N SER A 39 5.28 -5.23 17.70
CA SER A 39 6.60 -4.77 18.13
C SER A 39 6.98 -3.53 17.31
N PRO A 40 7.23 -2.39 17.96
CA PRO A 40 7.57 -1.16 17.27
C PRO A 40 8.81 -1.29 16.38
N VAL A 41 8.84 -0.51 15.31
CA VAL A 41 9.98 -0.34 14.39
C VAL A 41 10.46 1.11 14.42
N ALA A 42 11.65 1.38 13.90
CA ALA A 42 12.25 2.71 13.88
C ALA A 42 11.44 3.71 13.03
N GLY A 43 10.78 3.22 11.96
CA GLY A 43 9.89 4.06 11.18
C GLY A 43 9.02 3.28 10.20
N LEU A 44 7.87 3.88 9.88
CA LEU A 44 6.90 3.38 8.89
C LEU A 44 6.82 4.35 7.71
N PHE A 45 6.89 3.83 6.49
CA PHE A 45 6.64 4.59 5.26
C PHE A 45 5.62 3.85 4.41
N LEU A 46 4.37 4.31 4.44
CA LEU A 46 3.23 3.56 3.95
C LEU A 46 2.55 4.29 2.78
N LEU A 47 2.34 3.58 1.67
CA LEU A 47 1.70 4.13 0.48
C LEU A 47 0.36 3.42 0.22
N ASN A 48 -0.69 4.21 0.03
CA ASN A 48 -2.03 3.76 -0.35
C ASN A 48 -2.57 2.63 0.57
N VAL A 49 -2.63 2.91 1.87
CA VAL A 49 -3.07 1.96 2.90
C VAL A 49 -4.55 1.58 2.71
N PRO A 50 -4.90 0.33 2.38
CA PRO A 50 -6.25 -0.06 1.96
C PRO A 50 -7.18 -0.35 3.15
N LEU A 51 -7.29 0.57 4.10
CA LEU A 51 -8.23 0.42 5.22
C LEU A 51 -9.68 0.65 4.79
N ARG A 52 -9.92 1.38 3.71
CA ARG A 52 -11.21 1.48 3.04
C ARG A 52 -11.01 1.38 1.54
N LEU A 53 -11.63 0.38 0.94
CA LEU A 53 -11.61 0.19 -0.51
C LEU A 53 -12.70 1.00 -1.19
N GLN A 54 -12.47 1.32 -2.46
CA GLN A 54 -13.43 1.91 -3.39
C GLN A 54 -13.18 1.31 -4.79
N LEU A 55 -14.17 1.43 -5.66
CA LEU A 55 -14.04 1.06 -7.06
C LEU A 55 -14.44 2.29 -7.89
N LYS A 56 -13.45 3.02 -8.39
CA LYS A 56 -13.72 4.14 -9.30
C LYS A 56 -13.95 3.62 -10.74
N PRO A 57 -14.81 4.29 -11.54
CA PRO A 57 -15.06 3.88 -12.94
C PRO A 57 -13.78 3.76 -13.78
N ARG A 58 -12.76 4.55 -13.46
CA ARG A 58 -11.44 4.50 -14.11
C ARG A 58 -10.78 3.11 -14.00
N LEU A 59 -10.92 2.42 -12.87
CA LEU A 59 -10.41 1.06 -12.70
C LEU A 59 -11.02 0.12 -13.76
N LEU A 60 -12.35 0.17 -13.94
CA LEU A 60 -13.04 -0.65 -14.94
C LEU A 60 -12.57 -0.31 -16.36
N GLN A 61 -12.36 0.96 -16.66
CA GLN A 61 -11.81 1.40 -17.95
C GLN A 61 -10.40 0.87 -18.19
N THR A 62 -9.52 0.97 -17.18
CA THR A 62 -8.15 0.46 -17.23
C THR A 62 -8.15 -1.06 -17.47
N VAL A 63 -8.92 -1.80 -16.67
CA VAL A 63 -9.07 -3.26 -16.84
C VAL A 63 -9.58 -3.59 -18.24
N THR A 64 -10.61 -2.91 -18.74
CA THR A 64 -11.16 -3.13 -20.08
C THR A 64 -10.14 -2.86 -21.19
N ARG A 65 -9.31 -1.81 -21.05
CA ARG A 65 -8.24 -1.51 -22.03
C ARG A 65 -7.18 -2.60 -22.05
N ILE A 66 -6.76 -3.08 -20.88
CA ILE A 66 -5.80 -4.16 -20.74
C ILE A 66 -6.34 -5.43 -21.44
N TYR A 67 -7.57 -5.84 -21.11
CA TYR A 67 -8.20 -7.03 -21.72
C TYR A 67 -8.38 -6.93 -23.22
N ARG A 68 -8.63 -5.73 -23.76
CA ARG A 68 -8.80 -5.53 -25.21
C ARG A 68 -7.48 -5.31 -25.96
N GLY A 69 -6.34 -5.34 -25.27
CA GLY A 69 -5.04 -5.00 -25.85
C GLY A 69 -4.95 -3.58 -26.40
N LYS A 70 -5.85 -2.67 -26.00
CA LYS A 70 -5.92 -1.28 -26.45
C LYS A 70 -5.17 -0.35 -25.52
N ILE A 71 -3.86 -0.58 -25.35
CA ILE A 71 -3.00 0.25 -24.50
C ILE A 71 -2.23 1.19 -25.42
N SER A 72 -2.50 2.50 -25.29
CA SER A 72 -1.74 3.52 -25.99
C SER A 72 -0.37 3.71 -25.35
N PRO A 73 0.71 3.93 -26.12
CA PRO A 73 2.04 4.27 -25.58
C PRO A 73 2.03 5.51 -24.66
N GLY A 74 1.09 6.44 -24.84
CA GLY A 74 0.93 7.62 -23.98
C GLY A 74 0.04 7.42 -22.75
N ASP A 75 -0.55 6.23 -22.55
CA ASP A 75 -1.41 5.95 -21.38
C ASP A 75 -0.57 5.42 -20.20
N ALA A 76 0.19 6.32 -19.57
CA ALA A 76 1.08 6.01 -18.46
C ALA A 76 0.36 5.33 -17.28
N TRP A 77 -0.91 5.67 -17.05
CA TRP A 77 -1.72 5.05 -15.98
C TRP A 77 -2.01 3.58 -16.24
N THR A 78 -2.45 3.25 -17.45
CA THR A 78 -2.73 1.85 -17.82
C THR A 78 -1.42 1.04 -17.86
N GLN A 79 -0.33 1.63 -18.33
CA GLN A 79 0.99 0.97 -18.32
C GLN A 79 1.49 0.69 -16.91
N ALA A 80 1.38 1.67 -16.00
CA ALA A 80 1.75 1.51 -14.60
C ALA A 80 0.89 0.43 -13.89
N ALA A 81 -0.41 0.39 -14.17
CA ALA A 81 -1.30 -0.63 -13.65
C ALA A 81 -0.90 -2.02 -14.17
N LEU A 82 -0.63 -2.18 -15.46
CA LEU A 82 -0.19 -3.45 -16.05
C LEU A 82 1.12 -3.94 -15.43
N ALA A 83 2.10 -3.06 -15.28
CA ALA A 83 3.37 -3.37 -14.62
C ALA A 83 3.19 -3.75 -13.14
N GLY A 84 2.30 -3.03 -12.43
CA GLY A 84 2.01 -3.26 -11.01
C GLY A 84 1.28 -4.57 -10.74
N TYR A 85 0.38 -5.00 -11.61
CA TYR A 85 -0.32 -6.28 -11.45
C TYR A 85 0.59 -7.48 -11.66
N SER A 86 1.62 -7.38 -12.49
CA SER A 86 2.55 -8.49 -12.84
C SER A 86 1.84 -9.79 -13.24
N ILE A 87 0.61 -9.69 -13.75
CA ILE A 87 -0.26 -10.82 -14.12
C ILE A 87 -0.75 -10.57 -15.53
N GLU A 88 -0.53 -11.54 -16.41
CA GLU A 88 -1.12 -11.51 -17.73
C GLU A 88 -2.65 -11.63 -17.63
N PRO A 89 -3.40 -10.78 -18.33
CA PRO A 89 -4.86 -10.86 -18.34
C PRO A 89 -5.32 -12.19 -18.96
N ASP A 90 -6.10 -12.95 -18.21
CA ASP A 90 -6.72 -14.18 -18.70
C ASP A 90 -8.07 -13.85 -19.34
N PRO A 91 -8.30 -14.17 -20.61
CA PRO A 91 -9.56 -13.89 -21.30
C PRO A 91 -10.75 -14.69 -20.75
N ASN A 92 -10.50 -15.75 -19.99
CA ASN A 92 -11.55 -16.57 -19.41
C ASN A 92 -11.97 -16.04 -18.01
N PRO A 93 -13.16 -15.41 -17.87
CA PRO A 93 -13.61 -14.85 -16.62
C PRO A 93 -13.82 -15.91 -15.52
N LEU A 94 -14.02 -17.19 -15.88
CA LEU A 94 -14.22 -18.25 -14.88
C LEU A 94 -12.95 -18.55 -14.08
N HIS A 95 -11.77 -18.29 -14.62
CA HIS A 95 -10.51 -18.46 -13.90
C HIS A 95 -10.38 -17.48 -12.72
N TYR A 96 -11.08 -16.32 -12.77
CA TYR A 96 -11.10 -15.36 -11.66
C TYR A 96 -12.02 -15.78 -10.50
N LEU A 97 -12.87 -16.79 -10.67
CA LEU A 97 -13.64 -17.35 -9.56
C LEU A 97 -12.73 -17.91 -8.46
N GLY A 98 -11.57 -18.47 -8.83
CA GLY A 98 -10.54 -18.91 -7.89
C GLY A 98 -9.91 -17.77 -7.05
N TRP A 99 -10.16 -16.50 -7.38
CA TRP A 99 -9.67 -15.33 -6.64
C TRP A 99 -10.58 -14.91 -5.50
N VAL A 100 -11.85 -15.38 -5.50
CA VAL A 100 -12.81 -15.01 -4.45
C VAL A 100 -12.27 -15.27 -3.03
N PRO A 101 -11.64 -16.42 -2.71
CA PRO A 101 -11.04 -16.63 -1.41
C PRO A 101 -9.94 -15.63 -1.07
N ARG A 102 -9.18 -15.16 -2.07
CA ARG A 102 -8.10 -14.16 -1.89
C ARG A 102 -8.69 -12.78 -1.54
N TYR A 103 -9.79 -12.39 -2.17
CA TYR A 103 -10.50 -11.15 -1.82
C TYR A 103 -11.10 -11.23 -0.42
N LEU A 104 -11.69 -12.37 -0.04
CA LEU A 104 -12.19 -12.59 1.32
C LEU A 104 -11.07 -12.49 2.35
N SER A 105 -9.89 -13.07 2.05
CA SER A 105 -8.70 -12.94 2.88
C SER A 105 -8.24 -11.48 3.00
N LEU A 106 -8.26 -10.70 1.91
CA LEU A 106 -7.93 -9.28 1.96
C LEU A 106 -8.89 -8.50 2.88
N PHE A 107 -10.19 -8.75 2.80
CA PHE A 107 -11.17 -8.10 3.69
C PHE A 107 -10.96 -8.50 5.15
N ALA A 108 -10.61 -9.76 5.40
CA ALA A 108 -10.26 -10.22 6.75
C ALA A 108 -9.01 -9.50 7.29
N GLU A 109 -7.96 -9.34 6.46
CA GLU A 109 -6.74 -8.61 6.82
C GLU A 109 -7.01 -7.11 7.05
N ILE A 110 -7.86 -6.47 6.24
CA ILE A 110 -8.29 -5.08 6.46
C ILE A 110 -8.97 -4.95 7.83
N ARG A 111 -9.88 -5.87 8.15
CA ARG A 111 -10.59 -5.87 9.44
C ARG A 111 -9.63 -6.09 10.61
N ALA A 112 -8.75 -7.06 10.51
CA ALA A 112 -7.73 -7.36 11.52
C ALA A 112 -6.82 -6.14 11.75
N THR A 113 -6.36 -5.49 10.67
CA THR A 113 -5.51 -4.30 10.75
C THR A 113 -6.22 -3.16 11.47
N ARG A 114 -7.49 -2.86 11.13
CA ARG A 114 -8.25 -1.80 11.82
C ARG A 114 -8.31 -2.00 13.34
N GLN A 115 -8.35 -3.23 13.82
CA GLN A 115 -8.42 -3.53 15.26
C GLN A 115 -7.10 -3.27 15.99
N VAL A 116 -5.97 -3.27 15.28
CA VAL A 116 -4.65 -3.12 15.90
C VAL A 116 -4.08 -1.70 15.77
N LEU A 117 -4.70 -0.82 14.97
CA LEU A 117 -4.20 0.54 14.72
C LEU A 117 -3.88 1.34 16.00
N PRO A 118 -4.71 1.32 17.07
CA PRO A 118 -4.39 2.06 18.30
C PRO A 118 -3.12 1.59 19.01
N ARG A 119 -2.61 0.40 18.67
CA ARG A 119 -1.39 -0.17 19.24
C ARG A 119 -0.14 0.13 18.42
N VAL A 120 -0.30 0.73 17.23
CA VAL A 120 0.81 1.14 16.37
C VAL A 120 1.41 2.42 16.95
N THR A 121 2.53 2.28 17.65
CA THR A 121 3.27 3.39 18.28
C THR A 121 4.52 3.80 17.48
N SER A 122 4.87 3.06 16.45
CA SER A 122 5.99 3.42 15.58
C SER A 122 5.73 4.75 14.87
N PRO A 123 6.73 5.66 14.83
CA PRO A 123 6.62 6.90 14.08
C PRO A 123 6.59 6.61 12.58
N GLY A 124 6.02 7.51 11.79
CA GLY A 124 6.07 7.33 10.34
C GLY A 124 5.15 8.23 9.54
N LEU A 125 5.15 7.96 8.24
CA LEU A 125 4.38 8.68 7.24
C LEU A 125 3.50 7.70 6.45
N ALA A 126 2.25 8.06 6.26
CA ALA A 126 1.32 7.36 5.38
C ALA A 126 0.84 8.31 4.29
N TYR A 127 1.03 7.93 3.03
CA TYR A 127 0.57 8.69 1.88
C TYR A 127 -0.62 8.02 1.22
N LEU A 128 -1.66 8.79 0.92
CA LEU A 128 -2.84 8.36 0.19
C LEU A 128 -2.94 9.18 -1.12
N SER A 129 -3.06 8.49 -2.24
CA SER A 129 -3.17 9.14 -3.55
C SER A 129 -4.57 9.64 -3.82
N GLN A 130 -4.71 10.92 -4.23
CA GLN A 130 -6.00 11.59 -4.53
C GLN A 130 -6.77 10.86 -5.63
N HIS A 131 -6.06 10.36 -6.62
CA HIS A 131 -6.65 9.70 -7.78
C HIS A 131 -6.60 8.17 -7.70
N ASP A 132 -6.32 7.60 -6.51
CA ASP A 132 -6.36 6.16 -6.32
C ASP A 132 -7.72 5.58 -6.74
N GLU A 133 -7.69 4.50 -7.50
CA GLU A 133 -8.87 3.85 -8.04
C GLU A 133 -9.44 2.78 -7.12
N MET A 134 -8.63 2.29 -6.18
CA MET A 134 -8.89 1.13 -5.32
C MET A 134 -8.98 1.49 -3.85
N VAL A 135 -8.16 2.43 -3.39
CA VAL A 135 -8.09 2.85 -1.99
C VAL A 135 -8.77 4.20 -1.81
N SER A 136 -9.68 4.28 -0.86
CA SER A 136 -10.37 5.53 -0.53
C SER A 136 -9.54 6.40 0.39
N LEU A 137 -9.52 7.72 0.14
CA LEU A 137 -8.96 8.71 1.07
C LEU A 137 -9.58 8.64 2.47
N ALA A 138 -10.79 8.07 2.60
CA ALA A 138 -11.39 7.82 3.90
C ALA A 138 -10.62 6.81 4.76
N SER A 139 -9.60 6.13 4.22
CA SER A 139 -8.62 5.35 4.99
C SER A 139 -7.89 6.21 6.03
N ALA A 140 -7.71 7.52 5.77
CA ALA A 140 -7.11 8.46 6.72
C ALA A 140 -7.82 8.49 8.08
N ARG A 141 -9.16 8.32 8.10
CA ARG A 141 -9.94 8.30 9.35
C ARG A 141 -9.56 7.14 10.27
N PHE A 142 -9.14 6.03 9.70
CA PHE A 142 -8.65 4.89 10.46
C PHE A 142 -7.20 5.11 10.90
N LEU A 143 -6.35 5.62 10.01
CA LEU A 143 -4.94 5.92 10.31
C LEU A 143 -4.78 6.96 11.43
N ALA A 144 -5.74 7.86 11.59
CA ALA A 144 -5.78 8.82 12.70
C ALA A 144 -5.81 8.16 14.10
N GLN A 145 -6.03 6.85 14.19
CA GLN A 145 -5.92 6.09 15.45
C GLN A 145 -4.47 5.72 15.82
N CYS A 146 -3.53 5.89 14.89
CA CYS A 146 -2.10 5.67 15.14
C CYS A 146 -1.47 6.97 15.61
N PRO A 147 -1.04 7.09 16.89
CA PRO A 147 -0.69 8.38 17.49
C PRO A 147 0.54 9.07 16.90
N HIS A 148 1.44 8.28 16.29
CA HIS A 148 2.71 8.78 15.74
C HIS A 148 2.83 8.59 14.22
N LEU A 149 1.72 8.31 13.54
CA LEU A 149 1.67 8.14 12.08
C LEU A 149 1.01 9.37 11.44
N GLU A 150 1.79 10.19 10.77
CA GLU A 150 1.27 11.33 10.02
C GLU A 150 0.71 10.86 8.68
N THR A 151 -0.52 11.28 8.34
CA THR A 151 -1.15 10.95 7.06
C THR A 151 -1.13 12.17 6.14
N ARG A 152 -0.62 11.99 4.91
CA ARG A 152 -0.53 13.00 3.86
C ARG A 152 -1.22 12.52 2.58
N THR A 153 -1.55 13.46 1.69
CA THR A 153 -2.17 13.15 0.39
C THR A 153 -1.21 13.51 -0.73
N LEU A 154 -1.12 12.62 -1.74
CA LEU A 154 -0.45 12.89 -3.01
C LEU A 154 -1.51 13.40 -4.01
N PRO A 155 -1.38 14.65 -4.52
CA PRO A 155 -2.46 15.28 -5.27
C PRO A 155 -2.67 14.68 -6.66
N ASP A 156 -1.60 14.23 -7.32
CA ASP A 156 -1.64 13.90 -8.75
C ASP A 156 -1.40 12.41 -9.05
N SER A 157 -1.25 11.58 -8.02
CA SER A 157 -0.97 10.15 -8.14
C SER A 157 -2.20 9.28 -7.97
N GLY A 158 -2.12 8.06 -8.51
CA GLY A 158 -3.11 6.99 -8.38
C GLY A 158 -2.60 5.81 -7.56
N HIS A 159 -3.18 4.62 -7.80
CA HIS A 159 -2.77 3.43 -7.05
C HIS A 159 -1.39 2.93 -7.49
N PHE A 160 -1.15 2.85 -8.79
CA PHE A 160 0.11 2.36 -9.36
C PHE A 160 0.92 3.44 -10.08
N TYR A 161 0.28 4.52 -10.51
CA TYR A 161 0.93 5.61 -11.20
C TYR A 161 1.26 6.75 -10.25
N TYR A 162 2.53 7.13 -10.22
CA TYR A 162 3.02 8.29 -9.45
C TYR A 162 3.62 9.30 -10.41
N THR A 163 3.22 10.58 -10.26
CA THR A 163 3.82 11.66 -11.03
C THR A 163 5.27 11.89 -10.60
N PRO A 164 6.13 12.46 -11.47
CA PRO A 164 7.50 12.79 -11.09
C PRO A 164 7.59 13.69 -9.85
N GLN A 165 6.68 14.66 -9.73
CA GLN A 165 6.63 15.57 -8.59
C GLN A 165 6.24 14.87 -7.29
N ASP A 166 5.25 13.98 -7.33
CA ASP A 166 4.86 13.18 -6.15
C ASP A 166 5.96 12.19 -5.76
N LEU A 167 6.68 11.61 -6.76
CA LEU A 167 7.84 10.75 -6.49
C LEU A 167 8.96 11.51 -5.79
N GLU A 168 9.25 12.74 -6.23
CA GLU A 168 10.25 13.59 -5.57
C GLU A 168 9.86 13.88 -4.12
N THR A 169 8.58 14.22 -3.89
CA THR A 169 8.02 14.42 -2.54
C THR A 169 8.20 13.19 -1.67
N LEU A 170 7.92 11.99 -2.20
CA LEU A 170 8.08 10.73 -1.49
C LEU A 170 9.56 10.44 -1.17
N GLN A 171 10.47 10.68 -2.11
CA GLN A 171 11.91 10.48 -1.91
C GLN A 171 12.47 11.39 -0.81
N GLN A 172 12.11 12.67 -0.85
CA GLN A 172 12.51 13.64 0.17
C GLN A 172 11.96 13.26 1.55
N ALA A 173 10.70 12.87 1.63
CA ALA A 173 10.06 12.48 2.88
C ALA A 173 10.65 11.18 3.45
N PHE A 174 10.97 10.20 2.59
CA PHE A 174 11.61 8.96 3.02
C PHE A 174 13.03 9.21 3.53
N SER A 175 13.80 10.03 2.83
CA SER A 175 15.16 10.41 3.27
C SER A 175 15.13 11.13 4.62
N ALA A 176 14.19 12.06 4.81
CA ALA A 176 14.01 12.76 6.08
C ALA A 176 13.63 11.82 7.22
N LEU A 177 12.77 10.82 6.96
CA LEU A 177 12.39 9.80 7.96
C LEU A 177 13.61 8.98 8.42
N LEU A 178 14.50 8.61 7.51
CA LEU A 178 15.71 7.86 7.83
C LEU A 178 16.67 8.70 8.69
N THR A 179 16.91 9.96 8.29
CA THR A 179 17.83 10.86 8.99
C THR A 179 17.33 11.23 10.40
N ALA A 180 16.03 11.42 10.58
CA ALA A 180 15.45 11.78 11.88
C ALA A 180 15.63 10.69 12.95
N SER A 181 15.89 9.45 12.55
CA SER A 181 16.05 8.32 13.49
C SER A 181 17.51 8.04 13.85
N GLU A 182 18.45 8.72 13.17
CA GLU A 182 19.89 8.61 13.47
C GLU A 182 20.37 9.67 14.47
N ALA A 183 19.54 10.68 14.72
CA ALA A 183 19.78 11.76 15.68
C ALA A 183 19.24 11.44 17.08
#